data_30995d25a199b91d990cccfa720d2103
#
_entry.id   30995d25a199b91d990cccfa720d2103
#
_cell.length_a   1.000
_cell.length_b   1.000
_cell.length_c   1.000
_cell.angle_alpha   90.00
_cell.angle_beta   90.00
_cell.angle_gamma   90.00
#
_symmetry.space_group_name_H-M   'P 1'
#
loop_
_entity.id
_entity.type
_entity.pdbx_description
1 polymer ?
#
loop_
_entity_poly.entity_id
_entity_poly.type
_entity_poly.pdbx_seq_one_letter_code
_entity_poly.pdbx_strand_id
1 'polypeptide(L)'
;DQPWGYRRKARLGVKWVPAKERAIVGFREALKPMYVADIHSCRVLVPQVGERIHELSALVSSMDARERIPQIEVAAGDDATALVFRHLDALSAADTQRLIEFGQRTGLMIYLQPGGNDSVQPLWPADAALSFRIPAADVELAFRPLDFVQVNAGMNQRMIARTLDLLDPQPGERVLDLFCGLGNFTLPIARRAAQVVGVEGEAGLVARARDNARANGITNAEFFAADLSQDLRGEAWVKQGFDKLLLDPPRTGADACIPQLPLEGVRRIVYVSCHPGSLARDAGILVREHGYRLVSAGVMDMFPHTAHVESIALFER
;
A
#
# COMPACT_ATOMS: atom_id res chain seq x y z
N ASP A 1 -15.05 -6.54 10.98
CA ASP A 1 -13.82 -7.16 10.45
C ASP A 1 -13.15 -7.93 11.56
N GLN A 2 -12.39 -8.95 11.18
CA GLN A 2 -11.64 -9.72 12.16
C GLN A 2 -10.42 -8.89 12.61
N PRO A 3 -10.19 -8.75 13.92
CA PRO A 3 -9.05 -7.99 14.43
C PRO A 3 -7.71 -8.75 14.30
N TRP A 4 -7.75 -9.98 13.82
CA TRP A 4 -6.63 -10.89 13.66
C TRP A 4 -6.49 -11.35 12.20
N GLY A 5 -5.28 -11.74 11.80
CA GLY A 5 -5.02 -12.26 10.46
C GLY A 5 -5.23 -11.27 9.32
N TYR A 6 -5.39 -9.99 9.62
CA TYR A 6 -5.73 -8.97 8.62
C TYR A 6 -4.53 -8.44 7.85
N ARG A 7 -3.33 -8.49 8.45
CA ARG A 7 -2.17 -7.76 7.96
C ARG A 7 -1.50 -8.50 6.79
N ARG A 8 -1.75 -8.00 5.59
CA ARG A 8 -1.24 -8.57 4.34
C ARG A 8 0.14 -8.01 3.91
N LYS A 9 0.63 -6.93 4.51
CA LYS A 9 1.96 -6.36 4.24
C LYS A 9 2.74 -6.19 5.53
N ALA A 10 3.98 -6.69 5.54
CA ALA A 10 4.86 -6.56 6.69
C ALA A 10 6.32 -6.66 6.29
N ARG A 11 7.17 -6.05 7.09
CA ARG A 11 8.61 -6.20 7.03
C ARG A 11 9.07 -6.90 8.30
N LEU A 12 9.50 -8.14 8.18
CA LEU A 12 10.08 -8.92 9.26
C LEU A 12 11.60 -8.67 9.29
N GLY A 13 12.12 -8.31 10.45
CA GLY A 13 13.55 -8.31 10.70
C GLY A 13 14.06 -9.74 10.86
N VAL A 14 15.27 -9.98 10.41
CA VAL A 14 15.98 -11.24 10.59
C VAL A 14 17.33 -10.96 11.22
N LYS A 15 17.71 -11.72 12.24
CA LYS A 15 19.00 -11.58 12.90
C LYS A 15 19.52 -12.92 13.38
N TRP A 16 20.73 -13.26 12.94
CA TRP A 16 21.46 -14.38 13.53
C TRP A 16 21.91 -14.03 14.96
N VAL A 17 21.65 -14.91 15.90
CA VAL A 17 22.02 -14.73 17.31
C VAL A 17 22.95 -15.86 17.73
N PRO A 18 24.28 -15.64 17.75
CA PRO A 18 25.25 -16.70 18.04
C PRO A 18 24.99 -17.41 19.36
N ALA A 19 24.64 -16.65 20.42
CA ALA A 19 24.34 -17.23 21.74
C ALA A 19 23.11 -18.16 21.76
N LYS A 20 22.25 -18.12 20.74
CA LYS A 20 21.07 -18.97 20.58
C LYS A 20 21.26 -20.00 19.44
N GLU A 21 22.37 -19.91 18.72
CA GLU A 21 22.69 -20.73 17.54
C GLU A 21 21.57 -20.78 16.49
N ARG A 22 20.82 -19.68 16.36
CA ARG A 22 19.72 -19.57 15.39
C ARG A 22 19.46 -18.15 14.91
N ALA A 23 18.81 -18.04 13.75
CA ALA A 23 18.23 -16.79 13.29
C ALA A 23 16.92 -16.52 14.04
N ILE A 24 16.71 -15.29 14.45
CA ILE A 24 15.42 -14.79 14.93
C ILE A 24 14.73 -14.09 13.77
N VAL A 25 13.46 -14.42 13.54
CA VAL A 25 12.58 -13.75 12.58
C VAL A 25 11.42 -13.14 13.35
N GLY A 26 11.14 -11.86 13.12
CA GLY A 26 10.05 -11.16 13.82
C GLY A 26 10.03 -9.67 13.51
N PHE A 27 9.27 -8.90 14.26
CA PHE A 27 9.24 -7.46 14.11
C PHE A 27 10.41 -6.78 14.87
N ARG A 28 10.87 -5.66 14.33
CA ARG A 28 11.83 -4.81 15.06
C ARG A 28 11.15 -4.17 16.25
N GLU A 29 11.85 -4.11 17.39
CA GLU A 29 11.34 -3.46 18.59
C GLU A 29 11.23 -1.93 18.38
N ALA A 30 10.11 -1.34 18.80
CA ALA A 30 9.84 0.08 18.58
C ALA A 30 10.88 1.00 19.24
N LEU A 31 11.29 0.68 20.48
CA LEU A 31 12.25 1.48 21.24
C LEU A 31 13.71 1.16 20.90
N LYS A 32 13.99 -0.01 20.37
CA LYS A 32 15.34 -0.47 20.03
C LYS A 32 15.33 -1.20 18.68
N PRO A 33 15.27 -0.48 17.55
CA PRO A 33 15.07 -1.08 16.21
C PRO A 33 16.19 -2.04 15.75
N MET A 34 17.32 -2.07 16.46
CA MET A 34 18.40 -3.04 16.24
C MET A 34 18.06 -4.46 16.73
N TYR A 35 17.05 -4.59 17.59
CA TYR A 35 16.58 -5.87 18.09
C TYR A 35 15.35 -6.34 17.31
N VAL A 36 15.28 -7.65 17.16
CA VAL A 36 14.16 -8.36 16.56
C VAL A 36 13.47 -9.14 17.68
N ALA A 37 12.15 -8.96 17.80
CA ALA A 37 11.35 -9.69 18.77
C ALA A 37 11.38 -11.19 18.46
N ASP A 38 11.74 -11.97 19.48
CA ASP A 38 11.82 -13.43 19.39
C ASP A 38 10.42 -14.03 19.60
N ILE A 39 9.66 -14.12 18.50
CA ILE A 39 8.29 -14.62 18.50
C ILE A 39 8.20 -15.93 17.71
N HIS A 40 7.28 -16.80 18.09
CA HIS A 40 7.03 -18.06 17.40
C HIS A 40 5.91 -17.96 16.36
N SER A 41 4.98 -17.04 16.58
CA SER A 41 3.87 -16.75 15.69
C SER A 41 3.43 -15.29 15.82
N CYS A 42 2.66 -14.80 14.85
CA CYS A 42 2.06 -13.47 14.88
C CYS A 42 0.60 -13.53 14.43
N ARG A 43 -0.32 -13.31 15.35
CA ARG A 43 -1.77 -13.37 15.08
C ARG A 43 -2.28 -12.23 14.19
N VAL A 44 -1.53 -11.13 14.09
CA VAL A 44 -1.90 -9.97 13.28
C VAL A 44 -1.64 -10.19 11.79
N LEU A 45 -0.56 -10.92 11.45
CA LEU A 45 -0.23 -11.28 10.06
C LEU A 45 -1.28 -12.24 9.49
N VAL A 46 -1.39 -12.25 8.15
CA VAL A 46 -2.12 -13.30 7.44
C VAL A 46 -1.65 -14.67 7.92
N PRO A 47 -2.57 -15.62 8.19
CA PRO A 47 -2.23 -16.89 8.85
C PRO A 47 -1.15 -17.69 8.13
N GLN A 48 -1.14 -17.63 6.78
CA GLN A 48 -0.14 -18.31 5.94
C GLN A 48 1.31 -17.98 6.32
N VAL A 49 1.55 -16.78 6.87
CA VAL A 49 2.87 -16.35 7.33
C VAL A 49 2.93 -16.26 8.85
N GLY A 50 1.89 -15.74 9.48
CA GLY A 50 1.86 -15.49 10.92
C GLY A 50 2.06 -16.74 11.76
N GLU A 51 1.53 -17.88 11.31
CA GLU A 51 1.69 -19.19 11.97
C GLU A 51 3.05 -19.86 11.69
N ARG A 52 3.82 -19.33 10.72
CA ARG A 52 5.09 -19.91 10.26
C ARG A 52 6.33 -19.12 10.65
N ILE A 53 6.24 -18.18 11.56
CA ILE A 53 7.41 -17.39 11.99
C ILE A 53 8.54 -18.29 12.50
N HIS A 54 8.18 -19.34 13.26
CA HIS A 54 9.15 -20.32 13.74
C HIS A 54 9.78 -21.14 12.60
N GLU A 55 9.00 -21.54 11.59
CA GLU A 55 9.50 -22.23 10.40
C GLU A 55 10.45 -21.34 9.58
N LEU A 56 10.14 -20.03 9.45
CA LEU A 56 11.03 -19.07 8.80
C LEU A 56 12.35 -18.91 9.55
N SER A 57 12.29 -18.88 10.89
CA SER A 57 13.50 -18.89 11.73
C SER A 57 14.36 -20.14 11.49
N ALA A 58 13.74 -21.32 11.46
CA ALA A 58 14.44 -22.59 11.19
C ALA A 58 15.02 -22.62 9.76
N LEU A 59 14.26 -22.18 8.75
CA LEU A 59 14.72 -22.07 7.37
C LEU A 59 15.99 -21.22 7.27
N VAL A 60 15.94 -19.97 7.75
CA VAL A 60 17.10 -19.08 7.69
C VAL A 60 18.26 -19.63 8.50
N SER A 61 18.02 -20.25 9.66
CA SER A 61 19.09 -20.86 10.47
C SER A 61 19.83 -21.97 9.74
N SER A 62 19.16 -22.70 8.85
CA SER A 62 19.75 -23.78 8.05
C SER A 62 20.55 -23.30 6.85
N MET A 63 20.45 -22.01 6.49
CA MET A 63 21.11 -21.45 5.31
C MET A 63 22.59 -21.17 5.56
N ASP A 64 23.40 -21.31 4.52
CA ASP A 64 24.79 -20.86 4.54
C ASP A 64 24.87 -19.34 4.75
N ALA A 65 23.94 -18.61 4.10
CA ALA A 65 23.81 -17.16 4.18
C ALA A 65 23.05 -16.64 5.43
N ARG A 66 22.84 -17.45 6.48
CA ARG A 66 22.00 -17.11 7.66
C ARG A 66 22.32 -15.80 8.35
N GLU A 67 23.55 -15.35 8.29
CA GLU A 67 24.00 -14.03 8.85
C GLU A 67 23.82 -12.88 7.86
N ARG A 68 23.49 -13.19 6.61
CA ARG A 68 23.42 -12.25 5.49
C ARG A 68 22.00 -12.04 4.96
N ILE A 69 20.99 -12.54 5.68
CA ILE A 69 19.56 -12.31 5.43
C ILE A 69 19.04 -11.32 6.48
N PRO A 70 19.02 -10.00 6.23
CA PRO A 70 18.61 -9.01 7.24
C PRO A 70 17.10 -8.85 7.36
N GLN A 71 16.32 -9.31 6.37
CA GLN A 71 14.91 -8.95 6.25
C GLN A 71 14.15 -9.91 5.34
N ILE A 72 12.88 -10.13 5.69
CA ILE A 72 11.87 -10.80 4.85
C ILE A 72 10.67 -9.86 4.74
N GLU A 73 10.32 -9.44 3.50
CA GLU A 73 9.06 -8.73 3.26
C GLU A 73 7.94 -9.74 3.02
N VAL A 74 6.77 -9.42 3.56
CA VAL A 74 5.53 -10.17 3.35
C VAL A 74 4.61 -9.35 2.46
N ALA A 75 4.06 -9.98 1.44
CA ALA A 75 3.04 -9.39 0.57
C ALA A 75 1.98 -10.43 0.24
N ALA A 76 0.75 -10.24 0.73
CA ALA A 76 -0.37 -11.13 0.47
C ALA A 76 -1.39 -10.47 -0.45
N GLY A 77 -1.69 -11.12 -1.57
CA GLY A 77 -2.87 -10.89 -2.40
C GLY A 77 -4.07 -11.63 -1.83
N ASP A 78 -5.11 -11.75 -2.63
CA ASP A 78 -6.30 -12.51 -2.23
C ASP A 78 -6.09 -14.01 -2.36
N ASP A 79 -5.40 -14.45 -3.42
CA ASP A 79 -5.21 -15.87 -3.76
C ASP A 79 -3.77 -16.37 -3.51
N ALA A 80 -2.82 -15.48 -3.27
CA ALA A 80 -1.41 -15.81 -3.15
C ALA A 80 -0.69 -14.93 -2.13
N THR A 81 0.38 -15.48 -1.52
CA THR A 81 1.22 -14.76 -0.56
C THR A 81 2.69 -14.92 -0.92
N ALA A 82 3.41 -13.81 -0.99
CA ALA A 82 4.82 -13.74 -1.32
C ALA A 82 5.68 -13.40 -0.11
N LEU A 83 6.85 -13.99 -0.06
CA LEU A 83 7.96 -13.65 0.82
C LEU A 83 9.14 -13.18 -0.02
N VAL A 84 9.65 -11.96 0.25
CA VAL A 84 10.85 -11.44 -0.40
C VAL A 84 12.01 -11.54 0.58
N PHE A 85 12.98 -12.38 0.26
CA PHE A 85 14.19 -12.54 1.04
C PHE A 85 15.25 -11.54 0.57
N ARG A 86 15.53 -10.53 1.39
CA ARG A 86 16.68 -9.67 1.15
C ARG A 86 17.94 -10.40 1.56
N HIS A 87 18.93 -10.44 0.69
CA HIS A 87 20.23 -11.04 0.97
C HIS A 87 21.35 -10.08 0.57
N LEU A 88 22.41 -10.04 1.38
CA LEU A 88 23.52 -9.10 1.22
C LEU A 88 24.67 -9.69 0.39
N ASP A 89 24.73 -11.00 0.31
CA ASP A 89 25.70 -11.75 -0.50
C ASP A 89 24.96 -12.72 -1.41
N ALA A 90 25.60 -13.20 -2.47
CA ALA A 90 25.02 -14.21 -3.36
C ALA A 90 24.68 -15.48 -2.59
N LEU A 91 23.47 -16.01 -2.82
CA LEU A 91 23.05 -17.28 -2.21
C LEU A 91 23.76 -18.46 -2.88
N SER A 92 24.09 -19.48 -2.07
CA SER A 92 24.56 -20.76 -2.60
C SER A 92 23.45 -21.49 -3.34
N ALA A 93 23.81 -22.45 -4.19
CA ALA A 93 22.84 -23.35 -4.83
C ALA A 93 22.00 -24.10 -3.79
N ALA A 94 22.62 -24.48 -2.66
CA ALA A 94 21.94 -25.17 -1.56
C ALA A 94 20.91 -24.24 -0.88
N ASP A 95 21.25 -22.97 -0.63
CA ASP A 95 20.31 -22.00 -0.05
C ASP A 95 19.14 -21.70 -1.00
N THR A 96 19.44 -21.55 -2.29
CA THR A 96 18.42 -21.36 -3.31
C THR A 96 17.44 -22.54 -3.34
N GLN A 97 17.95 -23.76 -3.27
CA GLN A 97 17.15 -24.97 -3.25
C GLN A 97 16.28 -25.07 -1.98
N ARG A 98 16.82 -24.74 -0.79
CA ARG A 98 16.05 -24.71 0.47
C ARG A 98 14.87 -23.73 0.39
N LEU A 99 15.07 -22.56 -0.22
CA LEU A 99 14.01 -21.57 -0.42
C LEU A 99 12.92 -22.08 -1.38
N ILE A 100 13.30 -22.74 -2.48
CA ILE A 100 12.37 -23.34 -3.43
C ILE A 100 11.54 -24.43 -2.75
N GLU A 101 12.19 -25.36 -2.02
CA GLU A 101 11.52 -26.43 -1.28
C GLU A 101 10.56 -25.89 -0.22
N PHE A 102 10.95 -24.80 0.47
CA PHE A 102 10.07 -24.13 1.41
C PHE A 102 8.83 -23.56 0.70
N GLY A 103 9.00 -22.88 -0.44
CA GLY A 103 7.90 -22.38 -1.26
C GLY A 103 6.97 -23.52 -1.70
N GLN A 104 7.50 -24.59 -2.26
CA GLN A 104 6.74 -25.75 -2.73
C GLN A 104 5.93 -26.40 -1.61
N ARG A 105 6.52 -26.56 -0.42
CA ARG A 105 5.86 -27.18 0.73
C ARG A 105 4.76 -26.30 1.33
N THR A 106 4.95 -24.98 1.34
CA THR A 106 4.04 -24.06 2.03
C THR A 106 3.03 -23.38 1.11
N GLY A 107 3.24 -23.45 -0.21
CA GLY A 107 2.48 -22.70 -1.20
C GLY A 107 2.81 -21.18 -1.23
N LEU A 108 3.83 -20.76 -0.49
CA LEU A 108 4.25 -19.36 -0.46
C LEU A 108 5.16 -19.05 -1.66
N MET A 109 4.88 -17.95 -2.35
CA MET A 109 5.76 -17.47 -3.40
C MET A 109 7.05 -16.93 -2.81
N ILE A 110 8.18 -17.27 -3.41
CA ILE A 110 9.50 -16.83 -2.95
C ILE A 110 10.10 -15.87 -3.96
N TYR A 111 10.51 -14.71 -3.48
CA TYR A 111 11.25 -13.69 -4.22
C TYR A 111 12.60 -13.44 -3.57
N LEU A 112 13.57 -13.02 -4.36
CA LEU A 112 14.88 -12.59 -3.91
C LEU A 112 15.09 -11.10 -4.13
N GLN A 113 15.79 -10.46 -3.20
CA GLN A 113 16.19 -9.06 -3.28
C GLN A 113 17.69 -8.92 -2.98
N PRO A 114 18.56 -9.03 -4.01
CA PRO A 114 20.00 -8.88 -3.83
C PRO A 114 20.48 -7.43 -3.64
N GLY A 115 19.65 -6.44 -3.97
CA GLY A 115 20.04 -5.03 -3.95
C GLY A 115 18.90 -4.09 -3.57
N GLY A 116 18.70 -3.04 -4.37
CA GLY A 116 17.58 -2.08 -4.22
C GLY A 116 16.22 -2.69 -4.57
N ASN A 117 15.17 -1.86 -4.50
CA ASN A 117 13.79 -2.31 -4.77
C ASN A 117 13.62 -2.89 -6.19
N ASP A 118 14.34 -2.34 -7.17
CA ASP A 118 14.28 -2.79 -8.57
C ASP A 118 14.95 -4.15 -8.81
N SER A 119 15.71 -4.67 -7.83
CA SER A 119 16.36 -5.97 -7.92
C SER A 119 15.46 -7.14 -7.51
N VAL A 120 14.24 -6.88 -7.07
CA VAL A 120 13.30 -7.93 -6.64
C VAL A 120 12.87 -8.77 -7.83
N GLN A 121 13.10 -10.07 -7.72
CA GLN A 121 12.77 -11.04 -8.77
C GLN A 121 12.18 -12.32 -8.18
N PRO A 122 11.24 -12.97 -8.88
CA PRO A 122 10.68 -14.23 -8.43
C PRO A 122 11.74 -15.34 -8.47
N LEU A 123 11.73 -16.18 -7.43
CA LEU A 123 12.49 -17.42 -7.40
C LEU A 123 11.58 -18.62 -7.64
N TRP A 124 10.42 -18.64 -7.00
CA TRP A 124 9.44 -19.71 -7.14
C TRP A 124 8.03 -19.22 -6.77
N PRO A 125 7.01 -19.55 -7.60
CA PRO A 125 7.14 -19.96 -9.00
C PRO A 125 7.69 -18.83 -9.89
N ALA A 126 8.15 -19.15 -11.08
CA ALA A 126 8.75 -18.15 -11.98
C ALA A 126 7.73 -17.13 -12.51
N ASP A 127 6.46 -17.52 -12.63
CA ASP A 127 5.32 -16.72 -13.09
C ASP A 127 4.48 -16.14 -11.94
N ALA A 128 5.10 -15.97 -10.76
CA ALA A 128 4.45 -15.46 -9.57
C ALA A 128 3.79 -14.09 -9.80
N ALA A 129 2.50 -13.98 -9.46
CA ALA A 129 1.73 -12.74 -9.55
C ALA A 129 0.89 -12.54 -8.29
N LEU A 130 0.72 -11.28 -7.90
CA LEU A 130 -0.11 -10.88 -6.77
C LEU A 130 -1.22 -9.95 -7.26
N SER A 131 -2.45 -10.19 -6.81
CA SER A 131 -3.57 -9.29 -7.04
C SER A 131 -4.51 -9.25 -5.82
N PHE A 132 -5.36 -8.25 -5.79
CA PHE A 132 -6.50 -8.17 -4.90
C PHE A 132 -7.71 -7.56 -5.61
N ARG A 133 -8.90 -7.92 -5.15
CA ARG A 133 -10.17 -7.52 -5.75
C ARG A 133 -10.87 -6.46 -4.91
N ILE A 134 -11.61 -5.61 -5.61
CA ILE A 134 -12.57 -4.66 -5.05
C ILE A 134 -13.95 -5.06 -5.62
N PRO A 135 -14.63 -6.04 -5.00
CA PRO A 135 -15.83 -6.67 -5.60
C PRO A 135 -16.96 -5.67 -5.86
N ALA A 136 -17.13 -4.67 -4.98
CA ALA A 136 -18.18 -3.65 -5.11
C ALA A 136 -18.03 -2.76 -6.36
N ALA A 137 -16.84 -2.73 -6.98
CA ALA A 137 -16.54 -1.95 -8.18
C ALA A 137 -16.20 -2.85 -9.39
N ASP A 138 -16.20 -4.16 -9.22
CA ASP A 138 -15.74 -5.12 -10.23
C ASP A 138 -14.36 -4.73 -10.77
N VAL A 139 -13.38 -4.61 -9.86
CA VAL A 139 -12.00 -4.22 -10.15
C VAL A 139 -11.04 -5.22 -9.51
N GLU A 140 -10.05 -5.66 -10.27
CA GLU A 140 -8.90 -6.41 -9.78
C GLU A 140 -7.61 -5.61 -9.99
N LEU A 141 -6.79 -5.51 -8.95
CA LEU A 141 -5.55 -4.74 -8.95
C LEU A 141 -4.36 -5.70 -8.80
N ALA A 142 -3.54 -5.79 -9.83
CA ALA A 142 -2.25 -6.45 -9.76
C ALA A 142 -1.22 -5.55 -9.08
N PHE A 143 -0.32 -6.14 -8.30
CA PHE A 143 0.74 -5.41 -7.61
C PHE A 143 2.02 -6.24 -7.47
N ARG A 144 3.14 -5.58 -7.26
CA ARG A 144 4.43 -6.22 -6.96
C ARG A 144 4.62 -6.37 -5.46
N PRO A 145 5.45 -7.31 -4.99
CA PRO A 145 5.63 -7.56 -3.56
C PRO A 145 6.04 -6.34 -2.74
N LEU A 146 6.76 -5.38 -3.30
CA LEU A 146 7.19 -4.17 -2.59
C LEU A 146 6.25 -2.96 -2.78
N ASP A 147 5.27 -3.04 -3.68
CA ASP A 147 4.32 -1.94 -3.87
C ASP A 147 3.53 -1.67 -2.59
N PHE A 148 3.16 -0.41 -2.41
CA PHE A 148 2.24 -0.07 -1.33
C PHE A 148 0.84 -0.58 -1.65
N VAL A 149 0.28 -1.34 -0.73
CA VAL A 149 -1.15 -1.70 -0.68
C VAL A 149 -1.65 -1.59 0.75
N GLN A 150 -2.93 -1.28 0.93
CA GLN A 150 -3.54 -1.20 2.26
C GLN A 150 -3.43 -2.54 2.97
N VAL A 151 -2.94 -2.51 4.22
CA VAL A 151 -2.56 -3.72 4.95
C VAL A 151 -3.74 -4.59 5.38
N ASN A 152 -4.93 -4.00 5.50
CA ASN A 152 -6.17 -4.64 5.94
C ASN A 152 -7.16 -4.64 4.78
N ALA A 153 -7.33 -5.79 4.14
CA ALA A 153 -8.18 -5.95 2.97
C ALA A 153 -9.63 -5.57 3.22
N GLY A 154 -10.20 -6.07 4.32
CA GLY A 154 -11.60 -5.80 4.65
C GLY A 154 -11.85 -4.32 4.98
N MET A 155 -10.91 -3.69 5.69
CA MET A 155 -10.99 -2.26 5.98
C MET A 155 -10.78 -1.42 4.71
N ASN A 156 -9.88 -1.83 3.79
CA ASN A 156 -9.71 -1.18 2.50
C ASN A 156 -11.01 -1.15 1.69
N GLN A 157 -11.73 -2.27 1.61
CA GLN A 157 -13.03 -2.33 0.93
C GLN A 157 -14.05 -1.36 1.54
N ARG A 158 -14.13 -1.30 2.88
CA ARG A 158 -15.01 -0.34 3.59
C ARG A 158 -14.60 1.11 3.38
N MET A 159 -13.30 1.37 3.39
CA MET A 159 -12.74 2.69 3.13
C MET A 159 -13.08 3.16 1.71
N ILE A 160 -12.93 2.29 0.70
CA ILE A 160 -13.30 2.59 -0.68
C ILE A 160 -14.81 2.86 -0.77
N ALA A 161 -15.65 1.98 -0.22
CA ALA A 161 -17.10 2.16 -0.23
C ALA A 161 -17.49 3.49 0.41
N ARG A 162 -16.94 3.79 1.60
CA ARG A 162 -17.21 5.05 2.30
C ARG A 162 -16.72 6.28 1.52
N THR A 163 -15.56 6.18 0.90
CA THR A 163 -15.02 7.25 0.03
C THR A 163 -15.94 7.49 -1.15
N LEU A 164 -16.40 6.45 -1.82
CA LEU A 164 -17.35 6.57 -2.94
C LEU A 164 -18.70 7.17 -2.52
N ASP A 165 -19.20 6.80 -1.33
CA ASP A 165 -20.44 7.38 -0.79
C ASP A 165 -20.27 8.87 -0.45
N LEU A 166 -19.13 9.25 0.14
CA LEU A 166 -18.86 10.64 0.48
C LEU A 166 -18.53 11.50 -0.74
N LEU A 167 -17.75 10.97 -1.68
CA LEU A 167 -17.39 11.66 -2.91
C LEU A 167 -18.56 11.76 -3.88
N ASP A 168 -19.42 10.71 -3.90
CA ASP A 168 -20.63 10.62 -4.72
C ASP A 168 -20.38 10.97 -6.21
N PRO A 169 -19.43 10.29 -6.90
CA PRO A 169 -19.09 10.63 -8.27
C PRO A 169 -20.28 10.36 -9.22
N GLN A 170 -20.59 11.34 -10.09
CA GLN A 170 -21.71 11.26 -11.03
C GLN A 170 -21.21 10.99 -12.47
N PRO A 171 -22.02 10.40 -13.37
CA PRO A 171 -21.62 10.02 -14.74
C PRO A 171 -21.15 11.17 -15.63
N GLY A 172 -21.48 12.41 -15.29
CA GLY A 172 -21.04 13.60 -16.03
C GLY A 172 -19.83 14.32 -15.44
N GLU A 173 -19.30 13.85 -14.30
CA GLU A 173 -18.29 14.57 -13.53
C GLU A 173 -16.87 14.10 -13.83
N ARG A 174 -15.93 15.02 -13.64
CA ARG A 174 -14.49 14.80 -13.67
C ARG A 174 -13.93 14.81 -12.26
N VAL A 175 -13.20 13.76 -11.90
CA VAL A 175 -12.65 13.59 -10.55
C VAL A 175 -11.13 13.59 -10.62
N LEU A 176 -10.49 14.32 -9.70
CA LEU A 176 -9.04 14.24 -9.47
C LEU A 176 -8.77 13.36 -8.25
N ASP A 177 -7.88 12.40 -8.41
CA ASP A 177 -7.42 11.47 -7.36
C ASP A 177 -5.92 11.64 -7.16
N LEU A 178 -5.51 12.30 -6.08
CA LEU A 178 -4.11 12.56 -5.77
C LEU A 178 -3.55 11.54 -4.79
N PHE A 179 -2.29 11.13 -5.02
CA PHE A 179 -1.63 10.01 -4.35
C PHE A 179 -2.29 8.68 -4.68
N CYS A 180 -2.63 8.51 -5.96
CA CYS A 180 -3.52 7.44 -6.42
C CYS A 180 -2.92 6.03 -6.35
N GLY A 181 -1.60 5.90 -6.15
CA GLY A 181 -0.91 4.60 -6.08
C GLY A 181 -1.17 3.72 -7.30
N LEU A 182 -1.65 2.52 -7.04
CA LEU A 182 -2.03 1.51 -8.06
C LEU A 182 -3.41 1.75 -8.70
N GLY A 183 -4.11 2.81 -8.29
CA GLY A 183 -5.49 3.05 -8.69
C GLY A 183 -6.54 2.50 -7.73
N ASN A 184 -6.19 2.32 -6.45
CA ASN A 184 -7.07 1.76 -5.41
C ASN A 184 -8.41 2.49 -5.27
N PHE A 185 -8.42 3.81 -5.44
CA PHE A 185 -9.64 4.62 -5.52
C PHE A 185 -9.97 5.03 -6.95
N THR A 186 -8.96 5.35 -7.77
CA THR A 186 -9.14 5.83 -9.15
C THR A 186 -10.04 4.91 -9.96
N LEU A 187 -9.78 3.58 -9.93
CA LEU A 187 -10.52 2.63 -10.75
C LEU A 187 -11.96 2.44 -10.28
N PRO A 188 -12.27 2.30 -8.98
CA PRO A 188 -13.65 2.34 -8.48
C PRO A 188 -14.39 3.65 -8.81
N ILE A 189 -13.73 4.82 -8.74
CA ILE A 189 -14.32 6.10 -9.11
C ILE A 189 -14.63 6.13 -10.60
N ALA A 190 -13.73 5.61 -11.46
CA ALA A 190 -13.91 5.58 -12.90
C ALA A 190 -15.12 4.74 -13.36
N ARG A 191 -15.58 3.78 -12.55
CA ARG A 191 -16.84 3.05 -12.81
C ARG A 191 -18.09 3.93 -12.67
N ARG A 192 -17.97 5.13 -12.07
CA ARG A 192 -19.11 6.01 -11.77
C ARG A 192 -18.99 7.38 -12.43
N ALA A 193 -17.80 7.92 -12.61
CA ALA A 193 -17.52 9.24 -13.16
C ALA A 193 -17.35 9.23 -14.67
N ALA A 194 -17.46 10.40 -15.32
CA ALA A 194 -17.16 10.57 -16.73
C ALA A 194 -15.67 10.41 -17.02
N GLN A 195 -14.81 10.98 -16.18
CA GLN A 195 -13.36 10.90 -16.29
C GLN A 195 -12.72 10.99 -14.90
N VAL A 196 -11.64 10.25 -14.72
CA VAL A 196 -10.80 10.34 -13.52
C VAL A 196 -9.36 10.61 -13.92
N VAL A 197 -8.72 11.53 -13.22
CA VAL A 197 -7.29 11.77 -13.34
C VAL A 197 -6.62 11.33 -12.04
N GLY A 198 -5.76 10.32 -12.12
CA GLY A 198 -4.94 9.86 -11.01
C GLY A 198 -3.53 10.44 -11.10
N VAL A 199 -3.01 10.96 -9.99
CA VAL A 199 -1.63 11.51 -9.91
C VAL A 199 -0.87 10.81 -8.78
N GLU A 200 0.35 10.35 -9.09
CA GLU A 200 1.20 9.62 -8.17
C GLU A 200 2.67 9.99 -8.39
N GLY A 201 3.44 10.06 -7.31
CA GLY A 201 4.87 10.43 -7.39
C GLY A 201 5.76 9.35 -7.99
N GLU A 202 5.43 8.07 -7.80
CA GLU A 202 6.25 6.97 -8.26
C GLU A 202 5.83 6.50 -9.67
N ALA A 203 6.68 6.75 -10.68
CA ALA A 203 6.39 6.39 -12.07
C ALA A 203 6.10 4.89 -12.28
N GLY A 204 6.71 4.01 -11.47
CA GLY A 204 6.44 2.58 -11.49
C GLY A 204 5.02 2.23 -11.04
N LEU A 205 4.49 2.91 -10.02
CA LEU A 205 3.10 2.77 -9.58
C LEU A 205 2.13 3.29 -10.64
N VAL A 206 2.44 4.44 -11.26
CA VAL A 206 1.66 5.01 -12.37
C VAL A 206 1.56 4.04 -13.54
N ALA A 207 2.67 3.39 -13.93
CA ALA A 207 2.68 2.39 -15.00
C ALA A 207 1.74 1.22 -14.64
N ARG A 208 1.81 0.70 -13.42
CA ARG A 208 0.92 -0.38 -12.94
C ARG A 208 -0.53 0.05 -12.85
N ALA A 209 -0.81 1.29 -12.43
CA ALA A 209 -2.17 1.82 -12.43
C ALA A 209 -2.79 1.84 -13.84
N ARG A 210 -2.00 2.22 -14.86
CA ARG A 210 -2.41 2.13 -16.27
C ARG A 210 -2.65 0.69 -16.72
N ASP A 211 -1.78 -0.24 -16.31
CA ASP A 211 -1.94 -1.66 -16.62
C ASP A 211 -3.21 -2.23 -15.95
N ASN A 212 -3.43 -1.88 -14.70
CA ASN A 212 -4.63 -2.24 -13.96
C ASN A 212 -5.90 -1.66 -14.62
N ALA A 213 -5.89 -0.40 -15.04
CA ALA A 213 -7.02 0.19 -15.77
C ALA A 213 -7.33 -0.60 -17.05
N ARG A 214 -6.30 -0.92 -17.84
CA ARG A 214 -6.45 -1.72 -19.08
C ARG A 214 -7.00 -3.12 -18.80
N ALA A 215 -6.46 -3.80 -17.81
CA ALA A 215 -6.90 -5.16 -17.43
C ALA A 215 -8.37 -5.20 -16.99
N ASN A 216 -8.86 -4.10 -16.38
CA ASN A 216 -10.26 -3.95 -15.95
C ASN A 216 -11.17 -3.32 -17.01
N GLY A 217 -10.69 -3.08 -18.24
CA GLY A 217 -11.46 -2.43 -19.31
C GLY A 217 -11.88 -0.99 -19.00
N ILE A 218 -11.14 -0.30 -18.12
CA ILE A 218 -11.39 1.10 -17.75
C ILE A 218 -10.62 2.01 -18.70
N THR A 219 -11.33 2.80 -19.49
CA THR A 219 -10.78 3.66 -20.54
C THR A 219 -10.89 5.15 -20.25
N ASN A 220 -11.60 5.53 -19.17
CA ASN A 220 -11.85 6.90 -18.74
C ASN A 220 -11.01 7.32 -17.53
N ALA A 221 -9.92 6.60 -17.24
CA ALA A 221 -8.93 6.95 -16.23
C ALA A 221 -7.60 7.33 -16.90
N GLU A 222 -7.09 8.51 -16.61
CA GLU A 222 -5.77 8.98 -17.01
C GLU A 222 -4.84 9.03 -15.80
N PHE A 223 -3.54 8.76 -16.01
CA PHE A 223 -2.59 8.75 -14.91
C PHE A 223 -1.34 9.57 -15.22
N PHE A 224 -0.89 10.37 -14.27
CA PHE A 224 0.29 11.22 -14.36
C PHE A 224 1.27 10.91 -13.24
N ALA A 225 2.57 10.91 -13.58
CA ALA A 225 3.63 10.83 -12.60
C ALA A 225 4.09 12.24 -12.27
N ALA A 226 3.85 12.70 -11.03
CA ALA A 226 4.26 14.02 -10.57
C ALA A 226 4.55 13.99 -9.06
N ASP A 227 5.66 14.59 -8.66
CA ASP A 227 5.97 14.81 -7.23
C ASP A 227 5.09 15.94 -6.71
N LEU A 228 4.05 15.55 -5.95
CA LEU A 228 3.04 16.47 -5.40
C LEU A 228 3.60 17.41 -4.31
N SER A 229 4.86 17.27 -3.92
CA SER A 229 5.54 18.21 -3.02
C SER A 229 6.24 19.36 -3.74
N GLN A 230 6.34 19.31 -5.08
CA GLN A 230 7.03 20.26 -5.92
C GLN A 230 6.07 21.30 -6.55
N ASP A 231 6.60 22.16 -7.46
CA ASP A 231 5.81 23.11 -8.23
C ASP A 231 4.97 22.38 -9.29
N LEU A 232 3.65 22.44 -9.15
CA LEU A 232 2.70 21.76 -10.03
C LEU A 232 2.16 22.64 -11.19
N ARG A 233 2.50 23.92 -11.25
CA ARG A 233 1.95 24.87 -12.24
C ARG A 233 2.23 24.50 -13.69
N GLY A 234 3.28 23.73 -13.95
CA GLY A 234 3.65 23.23 -15.26
C GLY A 234 2.91 21.96 -15.70
N GLU A 235 2.27 21.27 -14.77
CA GLU A 235 1.65 19.98 -15.01
C GLU A 235 0.37 20.11 -15.88
N ALA A 236 0.26 19.22 -16.87
CA ALA A 236 -0.84 19.26 -17.84
C ALA A 236 -2.20 19.05 -17.19
N TRP A 237 -2.27 18.21 -16.15
CA TRP A 237 -3.50 17.90 -15.43
C TRP A 237 -4.00 19.09 -14.58
N VAL A 238 -3.12 19.96 -14.08
CA VAL A 238 -3.52 21.15 -13.31
C VAL A 238 -4.36 22.13 -14.13
N LYS A 239 -4.19 22.14 -15.45
CA LYS A 239 -4.96 23.00 -16.37
C LYS A 239 -6.35 22.45 -16.70
N GLN A 240 -6.65 21.25 -16.23
CA GLN A 240 -7.96 20.62 -16.41
C GLN A 240 -8.90 21.05 -15.28
N GLY A 241 -10.18 21.25 -15.60
CA GLY A 241 -11.21 21.48 -14.58
C GLY A 241 -11.69 20.17 -13.96
N PHE A 242 -12.01 20.20 -12.67
CA PHE A 242 -12.54 19.06 -11.94
C PHE A 242 -13.78 19.47 -11.13
N ASP A 243 -14.68 18.51 -10.93
CA ASP A 243 -15.88 18.68 -10.10
C ASP A 243 -15.64 18.23 -8.66
N LYS A 244 -14.79 17.22 -8.47
CA LYS A 244 -14.52 16.57 -7.20
C LYS A 244 -13.04 16.20 -7.06
N LEU A 245 -12.57 16.10 -5.82
CA LEU A 245 -11.19 15.77 -5.48
C LEU A 245 -11.16 14.71 -4.38
N LEU A 246 -10.31 13.73 -4.56
CA LEU A 246 -9.88 12.79 -3.52
C LEU A 246 -8.41 13.05 -3.17
N LEU A 247 -8.11 13.06 -1.90
CA LEU A 247 -6.78 13.13 -1.32
C LEU A 247 -6.53 11.92 -0.41
N ASP A 248 -5.46 11.15 -0.67
CA ASP A 248 -4.98 10.07 0.23
C ASP A 248 -3.46 10.20 0.41
N PRO A 249 -2.97 11.31 1.01
CA PRO A 249 -1.56 11.62 1.09
C PRO A 249 -0.81 10.75 2.11
N PRO A 250 0.54 10.74 2.05
CA PRO A 250 1.38 10.16 3.08
C PRO A 250 1.21 10.87 4.43
N ARG A 251 1.87 10.37 5.49
CA ARG A 251 1.79 10.91 6.86
C ARG A 251 2.11 12.41 6.98
N THR A 252 2.87 12.95 6.05
CA THR A 252 3.20 14.39 5.97
C THR A 252 2.00 15.26 5.62
N GLY A 253 0.96 14.68 5.01
CA GLY A 253 -0.21 15.41 4.52
C GLY A 253 -0.02 15.96 3.11
N ALA A 254 -0.90 16.88 2.71
CA ALA A 254 -1.01 17.46 1.39
C ALA A 254 -0.83 19.00 1.37
N ASP A 255 -0.30 19.60 2.45
CA ASP A 255 -0.14 21.07 2.57
C ASP A 255 0.71 21.70 1.45
N ALA A 256 1.69 20.96 0.93
CA ALA A 256 2.52 21.44 -0.17
C ALA A 256 1.74 21.55 -1.50
N CYS A 257 0.82 20.62 -1.77
CA CYS A 257 0.08 20.62 -3.04
C CYS A 257 -1.25 21.41 -2.98
N ILE A 258 -1.99 21.40 -1.87
CA ILE A 258 -3.31 22.04 -1.76
C ILE A 258 -3.33 23.47 -2.30
N PRO A 259 -2.38 24.39 -2.00
CA PRO A 259 -2.38 25.74 -2.52
C PRO A 259 -2.20 25.86 -4.05
N GLN A 260 -1.76 24.78 -4.71
CA GLN A 260 -1.46 24.74 -6.13
C GLN A 260 -2.53 24.00 -6.95
N LEU A 261 -3.53 23.42 -6.27
CA LEU A 261 -4.55 22.59 -6.93
C LEU A 261 -5.56 23.45 -7.72
N PRO A 262 -6.10 22.91 -8.84
CA PRO A 262 -7.14 23.57 -9.61
C PRO A 262 -8.51 23.43 -8.93
N LEU A 263 -8.67 24.10 -7.77
CA LEU A 263 -9.86 23.98 -6.93
C LEU A 263 -11.05 24.83 -7.45
N GLU A 264 -10.86 25.64 -8.48
CA GLU A 264 -11.96 26.34 -9.15
C GLU A 264 -12.91 25.29 -9.78
N GLY A 265 -14.17 25.29 -9.40
CA GLY A 265 -15.16 24.29 -9.82
C GLY A 265 -15.25 23.05 -8.94
N VAL A 266 -14.24 22.74 -8.14
CA VAL A 266 -14.30 21.59 -7.21
C VAL A 266 -15.28 21.90 -6.07
N ARG A 267 -16.40 21.18 -6.05
CA ARG A 267 -17.48 21.39 -5.06
C ARG A 267 -17.35 20.49 -3.85
N ARG A 268 -16.66 19.35 -4.00
CA ARG A 268 -16.57 18.32 -2.97
C ARG A 268 -15.17 17.72 -2.93
N ILE A 269 -14.61 17.62 -1.72
CA ILE A 269 -13.31 17.01 -1.46
C ILE A 269 -13.50 15.93 -0.40
N VAL A 270 -13.00 14.73 -0.67
CA VAL A 270 -12.82 13.69 0.33
C VAL A 270 -11.32 13.59 0.64
N TYR A 271 -10.98 13.57 1.92
CA TYR A 271 -9.62 13.46 2.40
C TYR A 271 -9.50 12.23 3.28
N VAL A 272 -8.71 11.26 2.87
CA VAL A 272 -8.30 10.08 3.66
C VAL A 272 -6.94 10.36 4.26
N SER A 273 -6.69 9.95 5.50
CA SER A 273 -5.41 10.25 6.17
C SER A 273 -5.06 9.20 7.22
N CYS A 274 -3.84 8.71 7.16
CA CYS A 274 -3.25 7.87 8.22
C CYS A 274 -2.65 8.68 9.39
N HIS A 275 -2.80 10.02 9.38
CA HIS A 275 -2.26 10.89 10.43
C HIS A 275 -3.22 12.05 10.72
N PRO A 276 -4.03 11.97 11.81
CA PRO A 276 -5.04 12.99 12.14
C PRO A 276 -4.47 14.41 12.29
N GLY A 277 -3.21 14.54 12.73
CA GLY A 277 -2.56 15.85 12.88
C GLY A 277 -2.33 16.57 11.55
N SER A 278 -1.87 15.87 10.50
CA SER A 278 -1.75 16.45 9.15
C SER A 278 -3.12 16.73 8.55
N LEU A 279 -4.11 15.85 8.72
CA LEU A 279 -5.48 16.14 8.30
C LEU A 279 -6.03 17.43 8.95
N ALA A 280 -5.82 17.62 10.24
CA ALA A 280 -6.30 18.82 10.93
C ALA A 280 -5.63 20.12 10.41
N ARG A 281 -4.33 20.08 10.10
CA ARG A 281 -3.59 21.18 9.48
C ARG A 281 -4.13 21.49 8.09
N ASP A 282 -4.25 20.49 7.25
CA ASP A 282 -4.67 20.62 5.84
C ASP A 282 -6.16 21.01 5.74
N ALA A 283 -7.01 20.52 6.63
CA ALA A 283 -8.38 20.96 6.79
C ALA A 283 -8.45 22.49 7.09
N GLY A 284 -7.50 22.97 7.91
CA GLY A 284 -7.37 24.41 8.16
C GLY A 284 -7.08 25.21 6.90
N ILE A 285 -6.25 24.72 5.98
CA ILE A 285 -5.98 25.37 4.69
C ILE A 285 -7.25 25.36 3.82
N LEU A 286 -7.87 24.20 3.64
CA LEU A 286 -9.10 24.06 2.83
C LEU A 286 -10.22 24.98 3.31
N VAL A 287 -10.42 25.10 4.63
CA VAL A 287 -11.51 25.89 5.21
C VAL A 287 -11.19 27.40 5.17
N ARG A 288 -10.00 27.81 5.63
CA ARG A 288 -9.68 29.22 5.81
C ARG A 288 -9.24 29.92 4.53
N GLU A 289 -8.54 29.21 3.65
CA GLU A 289 -7.91 29.81 2.46
C GLU A 289 -8.70 29.53 1.18
N HIS A 290 -9.36 28.35 1.12
CA HIS A 290 -10.12 27.94 -0.07
C HIS A 290 -11.64 27.95 0.11
N GLY A 291 -12.17 28.34 1.29
CA GLY A 291 -13.59 28.56 1.52
C GLY A 291 -14.44 27.29 1.59
N TYR A 292 -13.84 26.13 1.83
CA TYR A 292 -14.58 24.89 2.06
C TYR A 292 -15.14 24.83 3.48
N ARG A 293 -16.23 24.08 3.65
CA ARG A 293 -16.81 23.75 4.94
C ARG A 293 -16.56 22.28 5.23
N LEU A 294 -16.02 21.95 6.39
CA LEU A 294 -15.95 20.58 6.88
C LEU A 294 -17.37 20.09 7.19
N VAL A 295 -17.85 19.10 6.44
CA VAL A 295 -19.21 18.54 6.57
C VAL A 295 -19.23 17.39 7.57
N SER A 296 -18.25 16.49 7.44
CA SER A 296 -18.13 15.34 8.35
C SER A 296 -16.68 14.88 8.45
N ALA A 297 -16.34 14.28 9.58
CA ALA A 297 -15.08 13.57 9.79
C ALA A 297 -15.36 12.30 10.59
N GLY A 298 -14.56 11.27 10.35
CA GLY A 298 -14.66 10.00 11.02
C GLY A 298 -13.31 9.30 11.09
N VAL A 299 -13.26 8.20 11.84
CA VAL A 299 -12.08 7.37 12.02
C VAL A 299 -12.36 5.94 11.61
N MET A 300 -11.31 5.24 11.20
CA MET A 300 -11.34 3.84 10.79
C MET A 300 -10.18 3.10 11.48
N ASP A 301 -10.44 1.91 11.98
CA ASP A 301 -9.41 1.06 12.57
C ASP A 301 -8.76 0.16 11.51
N MET A 302 -7.88 0.76 10.71
CA MET A 302 -7.11 0.04 9.67
C MET A 302 -6.07 -0.90 10.30
N PHE A 303 -5.60 -0.58 11.51
CA PHE A 303 -4.48 -1.25 12.17
C PHE A 303 -4.86 -1.72 13.59
N PRO A 304 -5.82 -2.62 13.76
CA PRO A 304 -6.17 -3.18 15.07
C PRO A 304 -4.92 -3.58 15.86
N HIS A 305 -4.95 -3.35 17.17
CA HIS A 305 -3.84 -3.59 18.12
C HIS A 305 -2.64 -2.66 17.98
N THR A 306 -2.78 -1.53 17.30
CA THR A 306 -1.75 -0.50 17.20
C THR A 306 -2.31 0.87 17.59
N ALA A 307 -1.44 1.87 17.76
CA ALA A 307 -1.85 3.26 17.99
C ALA A 307 -2.14 4.05 16.70
N HIS A 308 -2.12 3.41 15.54
CA HIS A 308 -2.39 4.06 14.28
C HIS A 308 -3.90 4.17 14.03
N VAL A 309 -4.33 5.35 13.59
CA VAL A 309 -5.72 5.65 13.25
C VAL A 309 -5.79 6.20 11.85
N GLU A 310 -6.65 5.62 11.01
CA GLU A 310 -7.06 6.21 9.74
C GLU A 310 -8.24 7.14 9.96
N SER A 311 -8.25 8.23 9.21
CA SER A 311 -9.31 9.23 9.27
C SER A 311 -9.84 9.50 7.87
N ILE A 312 -11.11 9.88 7.78
CA ILE A 312 -11.73 10.33 6.54
C ILE A 312 -12.54 11.59 6.81
N ALA A 313 -12.45 12.59 5.94
CA ALA A 313 -13.19 13.83 6.06
C ALA A 313 -13.82 14.23 4.73
N LEU A 314 -15.00 14.86 4.80
CA LEU A 314 -15.71 15.44 3.68
C LEU A 314 -15.74 16.96 3.81
N PHE A 315 -15.34 17.64 2.74
CA PHE A 315 -15.44 19.09 2.61
C PHE A 315 -16.32 19.45 1.40
N GLU A 316 -17.13 20.50 1.56
CA GLU A 316 -17.99 21.03 0.50
C GLU A 316 -17.90 22.56 0.43
N ARG A 317 -18.13 23.06 -0.77
CA ARG A 317 -18.17 24.50 -1.05
C ARG A 317 -19.40 24.83 -1.89
#